data_8e8796bb435f7c0b3f80131d28be1c75
#
_entry.id   8e8796bb435f7c0b3f80131d28be1c75
#
_cell.length_a   1.000
_cell.length_b   1.000
_cell.length_c   1.000
_cell.angle_alpha   90.00
_cell.angle_beta   90.00
_cell.angle_gamma   90.00
#
_symmetry.space_group_name_H-M   'P 1'
#
loop_
_entity.id
_entity.type
_entity.pdbx_description
1 polymer ?
#
loop_
_entity_poly.entity_id
_entity_poly.type
_entity_poly.pdbx_seq_one_letter_code
_entity_poly.pdbx_strand_id
1 'polypeptide(L)'
;MKKIVILLTFCLATVYINAQEINWVTLEEAVALQKKNPKKIMMDVYTKWCGPCKRLDRDTFQNKDVANYVNQHYYAVKFNGEGNDEISFKERKFSNPGYNPAKANSRNSAHELTRFYGIRSYPTIVFLDENLEFLAPIRGYKNPQQLELYLKLFKKNDHKQLTTQEAFNDYYETFKPEFKITSNK
;
A
#
# COMPACT_ATOMS: atom_id res chain seq x y z
N MET A 1 20.84 34.14 -56.60
CA MET A 1 21.19 33.92 -55.15
C MET A 1 19.92 33.54 -54.44
N LYS A 2 19.72 32.22 -54.23
CA LYS A 2 18.51 31.66 -53.54
C LYS A 2 18.81 31.59 -52.04
N LYS A 3 18.07 32.35 -51.22
CA LYS A 3 18.13 32.28 -49.78
C LYS A 3 17.34 31.05 -49.30
N ILE A 4 18.06 30.07 -48.78
CA ILE A 4 17.46 28.88 -48.11
C ILE A 4 17.12 29.31 -46.68
N VAL A 5 15.82 29.39 -46.40
CA VAL A 5 15.29 29.58 -45.04
C VAL A 5 15.19 28.20 -44.41
N ILE A 6 16.09 27.85 -43.50
CA ILE A 6 15.98 26.63 -42.69
C ILE A 6 15.04 26.91 -41.53
N LEU A 7 13.83 26.38 -41.64
CA LEU A 7 12.84 26.35 -40.53
C LEU A 7 13.25 25.26 -39.55
N LEU A 8 13.87 25.66 -38.44
CA LEU A 8 14.13 24.77 -37.31
C LEU A 8 12.82 24.56 -36.54
N THR A 9 12.10 23.49 -36.85
CA THR A 9 10.95 23.04 -36.07
C THR A 9 11.49 22.42 -34.76
N PHE A 10 11.49 23.22 -33.70
CA PHE A 10 11.79 22.77 -32.34
C PHE A 10 10.58 21.94 -31.85
N CYS A 11 10.69 20.61 -31.97
CA CYS A 11 9.69 19.68 -31.48
C CYS A 11 9.80 19.64 -29.94
N LEU A 12 8.99 20.47 -29.27
CA LEU A 12 8.81 20.41 -27.82
C LEU A 12 8.14 19.07 -27.48
N ALA A 13 8.95 18.05 -27.19
CA ALA A 13 8.47 16.83 -26.56
C ALA A 13 8.01 17.18 -25.15
N THR A 14 6.72 17.42 -24.98
CA THR A 14 6.08 17.54 -23.66
C THR A 14 6.16 16.17 -22.98
N VAL A 15 7.13 16.00 -22.11
CA VAL A 15 7.20 14.85 -21.21
C VAL A 15 6.03 14.99 -20.24
N TYR A 16 4.94 14.26 -20.51
CA TYR A 16 3.87 14.10 -19.54
C TYR A 16 4.43 13.31 -18.37
N ILE A 17 4.80 14.00 -17.30
CA ILE A 17 5.12 13.39 -16.02
C ILE A 17 3.80 12.92 -15.44
N ASN A 18 3.34 11.73 -15.85
CA ASN A 18 2.27 11.05 -15.14
C ASN A 18 2.76 10.82 -13.71
N ALA A 19 2.03 11.34 -12.73
CA ALA A 19 2.26 10.97 -11.35
C ALA A 19 2.04 9.45 -11.27
N GLN A 20 3.08 8.71 -10.91
CA GLN A 20 2.96 7.26 -10.80
C GLN A 20 2.06 6.95 -9.60
N GLU A 21 0.93 6.31 -9.87
CA GLU A 21 0.03 5.81 -8.84
C GLU A 21 0.47 4.42 -8.39
N ILE A 22 0.04 4.00 -7.19
CA ILE A 22 0.25 2.62 -6.73
C ILE A 22 -0.57 1.69 -7.62
N ASN A 23 0.08 0.64 -8.12
CA ASN A 23 -0.55 -0.43 -8.90
C ASN A 23 -1.30 -1.39 -7.95
N TRP A 24 -2.53 -1.03 -7.59
CA TRP A 24 -3.36 -1.84 -6.72
C TRP A 24 -3.88 -3.08 -7.44
N VAL A 25 -3.76 -4.24 -6.80
CA VAL A 25 -4.27 -5.53 -7.29
C VAL A 25 -5.12 -6.21 -6.22
N THR A 26 -5.85 -7.27 -6.60
CA THR A 26 -6.52 -8.15 -5.62
C THR A 26 -5.50 -9.02 -4.88
N LEU A 27 -5.91 -9.63 -3.77
CA LEU A 27 -5.00 -10.52 -3.03
C LEU A 27 -4.65 -11.77 -3.87
N GLU A 28 -5.60 -12.29 -4.62
CA GLU A 28 -5.40 -13.43 -5.53
C GLU A 28 -4.41 -13.10 -6.66
N GLU A 29 -4.54 -11.90 -7.25
CA GLU A 29 -3.59 -11.42 -8.26
C GLU A 29 -2.19 -11.25 -7.66
N ALA A 30 -2.07 -10.66 -6.47
CA ALA A 30 -0.78 -10.53 -5.78
C ALA A 30 -0.13 -11.88 -5.52
N VAL A 31 -0.91 -12.88 -5.08
CA VAL A 31 -0.43 -14.27 -4.87
C VAL A 31 0.01 -14.91 -6.20
N ALA A 32 -0.73 -14.70 -7.28
CA ALA A 32 -0.37 -15.21 -8.60
C ALA A 32 0.92 -14.56 -9.15
N LEU A 33 1.08 -13.27 -8.96
CA LEU A 33 2.28 -12.53 -9.35
C LEU A 33 3.50 -12.97 -8.52
N GLN A 34 3.32 -13.20 -7.22
CA GLN A 34 4.37 -13.62 -6.31
C GLN A 34 4.97 -14.99 -6.68
N LYS A 35 4.15 -15.92 -7.18
CA LYS A 35 4.65 -17.22 -7.70
C LYS A 35 5.63 -17.08 -8.86
N LYS A 36 5.51 -16.00 -9.65
CA LYS A 36 6.36 -15.74 -10.82
C LYS A 36 7.59 -14.88 -10.46
N ASN A 37 7.38 -13.90 -9.60
CA ASN A 37 8.40 -12.96 -9.16
C ASN A 37 8.17 -12.64 -7.67
N PRO A 38 8.88 -13.32 -6.76
CA PRO A 38 8.66 -13.15 -5.32
C PRO A 38 8.93 -11.73 -4.84
N LYS A 39 7.89 -11.08 -4.32
CA LYS A 39 7.95 -9.79 -3.60
C LYS A 39 7.07 -9.88 -2.36
N LYS A 40 7.32 -9.07 -1.37
CA LYS A 40 6.40 -8.91 -0.24
C LYS A 40 5.09 -8.28 -0.68
N ILE A 41 4.02 -8.53 0.07
CA ILE A 41 2.72 -7.88 -0.15
C ILE A 41 2.53 -6.80 0.90
N MET A 42 2.10 -5.62 0.46
CA MET A 42 1.57 -4.54 1.30
C MET A 42 0.06 -4.47 1.05
N MET A 43 -0.75 -4.81 2.06
CA MET A 43 -2.21 -4.78 1.94
C MET A 43 -2.79 -3.66 2.80
N ASP A 44 -3.42 -2.67 2.15
CA ASP A 44 -4.21 -1.64 2.83
C ASP A 44 -5.61 -2.19 3.16
N VAL A 45 -5.88 -2.36 4.43
CA VAL A 45 -7.19 -2.76 4.94
C VAL A 45 -7.95 -1.52 5.36
N TYR A 46 -8.94 -1.17 4.56
CA TYR A 46 -9.75 0.04 4.71
C TYR A 46 -11.23 -0.26 4.85
N THR A 47 -12.04 0.76 5.08
CA THR A 47 -13.51 0.72 4.91
C THR A 47 -14.00 1.99 4.22
N LYS A 48 -15.15 1.91 3.54
CA LYS A 48 -15.72 3.05 2.78
C LYS A 48 -16.09 4.24 3.66
N TRP A 49 -16.46 4.01 4.91
CA TRP A 49 -16.85 5.04 5.88
C TRP A 49 -15.67 5.66 6.64
N CYS A 50 -14.47 5.07 6.55
CA CYS A 50 -13.30 5.44 7.34
C CYS A 50 -12.66 6.75 6.86
N GLY A 51 -12.83 7.82 7.60
CA GLY A 51 -12.20 9.12 7.30
C GLY A 51 -10.68 9.08 7.27
N PRO A 52 -9.99 8.50 8.28
CA PRO A 52 -8.53 8.34 8.25
C PRO A 52 -8.01 7.49 7.08
N CYS A 53 -8.78 6.52 6.55
CA CYS A 53 -8.41 5.76 5.37
C CYS A 53 -8.37 6.65 4.12
N LYS A 54 -9.40 7.48 3.94
CA LYS A 54 -9.44 8.45 2.84
C LYS A 54 -8.27 9.45 2.92
N ARG A 55 -7.88 9.82 4.14
CA ARG A 55 -6.72 10.66 4.35
C ARG A 55 -5.41 9.94 3.99
N LEU A 56 -5.28 8.66 4.37
CA LEU A 56 -4.12 7.83 4.00
C LEU A 56 -3.99 7.71 2.47
N ASP A 57 -5.12 7.49 1.76
CA ASP A 57 -5.15 7.45 0.31
C ASP A 57 -4.64 8.76 -0.31
N ARG A 58 -5.21 9.89 0.12
CA ARG A 58 -4.90 11.20 -0.45
C ARG A 58 -3.47 11.66 -0.14
N ASP A 59 -3.06 11.58 1.13
CA ASP A 59 -1.83 12.22 1.60
C ASP A 59 -0.60 11.32 1.49
N THR A 60 -0.80 9.99 1.47
CA THR A 60 0.31 9.03 1.54
C THR A 60 0.40 8.17 0.29
N PHE A 61 -0.69 7.50 -0.11
CA PHE A 61 -0.61 6.60 -1.27
C PHE A 61 -0.52 7.32 -2.61
N GLN A 62 -0.99 8.57 -2.70
CA GLN A 62 -0.78 9.43 -3.87
C GLN A 62 0.58 10.17 -3.85
N ASN A 63 1.38 9.99 -2.81
CA ASN A 63 2.73 10.53 -2.78
C ASN A 63 3.63 9.76 -3.76
N LYS A 64 4.37 10.49 -4.62
CA LYS A 64 5.19 9.90 -5.68
C LYS A 64 6.29 8.98 -5.15
N ASP A 65 6.95 9.35 -4.05
CA ASP A 65 8.03 8.56 -3.49
C ASP A 65 7.48 7.24 -2.93
N VAL A 66 6.33 7.29 -2.25
CA VAL A 66 5.61 6.10 -1.76
C VAL A 66 5.19 5.21 -2.91
N ALA A 67 4.52 5.77 -3.93
CA ALA A 67 4.03 4.99 -5.07
C ALA A 67 5.17 4.31 -5.83
N ASN A 68 6.25 5.04 -6.11
CA ASN A 68 7.43 4.49 -6.76
C ASN A 68 8.04 3.34 -5.97
N TYR A 69 8.25 3.54 -4.67
CA TYR A 69 8.86 2.53 -3.82
C TYR A 69 8.00 1.28 -3.68
N VAL A 70 6.69 1.45 -3.47
CA VAL A 70 5.73 0.35 -3.37
C VAL A 70 5.69 -0.45 -4.67
N ASN A 71 5.51 0.19 -5.81
CA ASN A 71 5.45 -0.48 -7.12
C ASN A 71 6.74 -1.28 -7.44
N GLN A 72 7.88 -0.75 -7.04
CA GLN A 72 9.17 -1.40 -7.27
C GLN A 72 9.35 -2.64 -6.38
N HIS A 73 8.95 -2.58 -5.10
CA HIS A 73 9.37 -3.52 -4.09
C HIS A 73 8.28 -4.41 -3.53
N TYR A 74 6.99 -4.09 -3.77
CA TYR A 74 5.83 -4.77 -3.21
C TYR A 74 4.79 -5.09 -4.27
N TYR A 75 3.91 -6.03 -3.96
CA TYR A 75 2.59 -6.10 -4.57
C TYR A 75 1.63 -5.39 -3.61
N ALA A 76 0.94 -4.37 -4.12
CA ALA A 76 0.04 -3.57 -3.33
C ALA A 76 -1.39 -4.09 -3.46
N VAL A 77 -2.00 -4.46 -2.35
CA VAL A 77 -3.38 -4.97 -2.29
C VAL A 77 -4.27 -3.96 -1.60
N LYS A 78 -5.43 -3.65 -2.20
CA LYS A 78 -6.48 -2.82 -1.61
C LYS A 78 -7.63 -3.72 -1.16
N PHE A 79 -7.89 -3.79 0.14
CA PHE A 79 -8.89 -4.69 0.70
C PHE A 79 -9.90 -3.95 1.58
N ASN A 80 -11.19 -4.02 1.23
CA ASN A 80 -12.25 -3.50 2.09
C ASN A 80 -12.53 -4.48 3.23
N GLY A 81 -12.05 -4.15 4.44
CA GLY A 81 -12.17 -5.00 5.62
C GLY A 81 -13.60 -5.26 6.11
N GLU A 82 -14.61 -4.55 5.58
CA GLU A 82 -16.04 -4.75 5.82
C GLU A 82 -16.81 -4.94 4.48
N GLY A 83 -16.09 -5.32 3.41
CA GLY A 83 -16.65 -5.60 2.09
C GLY A 83 -17.36 -6.95 2.00
N ASN A 84 -17.85 -7.27 0.80
CA ASN A 84 -18.59 -8.51 0.51
C ASN A 84 -17.87 -9.37 -0.55
N ASP A 85 -16.62 -9.10 -0.84
CA ASP A 85 -15.86 -9.84 -1.84
C ASP A 85 -15.58 -11.26 -1.33
N GLU A 86 -15.66 -12.27 -2.19
CA GLU A 86 -15.11 -13.59 -1.87
C GLU A 86 -13.63 -13.60 -2.16
N ILE A 87 -12.81 -14.04 -1.20
CA ILE A 87 -11.36 -14.06 -1.30
C ILE A 87 -10.83 -15.47 -1.08
N SER A 88 -10.02 -15.95 -2.02
CA SER A 88 -9.32 -17.22 -1.92
C SER A 88 -7.86 -17.00 -1.55
N PHE A 89 -7.46 -17.45 -0.35
CA PHE A 89 -6.10 -17.27 0.15
C PHE A 89 -5.64 -18.47 0.98
N LYS A 90 -4.44 -19.02 0.69
CA LYS A 90 -3.87 -20.19 1.37
C LYS A 90 -4.86 -21.37 1.45
N GLU A 91 -5.43 -21.75 0.29
CA GLU A 91 -6.40 -22.84 0.15
C GLU A 91 -7.69 -22.67 0.97
N ARG A 92 -7.94 -21.48 1.50
CA ARG A 92 -9.14 -21.14 2.23
C ARG A 92 -9.95 -20.09 1.48
N LYS A 93 -11.27 -20.18 1.59
CA LYS A 93 -12.19 -19.14 1.14
C LYS A 93 -12.61 -18.29 2.32
N PHE A 94 -12.62 -17.00 2.12
CA PHE A 94 -13.05 -16.00 3.07
C PHE A 94 -14.19 -15.19 2.45
N SER A 95 -15.21 -14.91 3.22
CA SER A 95 -16.38 -14.15 2.82
C SER A 95 -16.84 -13.20 3.95
N ASN A 96 -17.95 -12.55 3.76
CA ASN A 96 -18.59 -11.76 4.81
C ASN A 96 -20.08 -12.13 4.95
N PRO A 97 -20.40 -13.27 5.59
CA PRO A 97 -21.78 -13.72 5.72
C PRO A 97 -22.72 -12.74 6.45
N GLY A 98 -22.15 -11.87 7.29
CA GLY A 98 -22.91 -10.84 8.01
C GLY A 98 -23.00 -9.50 7.27
N TYR A 99 -22.57 -9.43 6.01
CA TYR A 99 -22.62 -8.19 5.23
C TYR A 99 -24.05 -7.72 5.00
N ASN A 100 -24.32 -6.45 5.29
CA ASN A 100 -25.59 -5.82 5.03
C ASN A 100 -25.46 -4.79 3.89
N PRO A 101 -26.07 -5.01 2.70
CA PRO A 101 -25.98 -4.08 1.58
C PRO A 101 -26.49 -2.67 1.88
N ALA A 102 -27.51 -2.55 2.75
CA ALA A 102 -28.02 -1.23 3.17
C ALA A 102 -27.00 -0.41 3.96
N LYS A 103 -25.96 -1.05 4.50
CA LYS A 103 -24.85 -0.43 5.25
C LYS A 103 -23.54 -0.35 4.44
N ALA A 104 -23.60 -0.46 3.11
CA ALA A 104 -22.39 -0.51 2.27
C ALA A 104 -21.44 0.70 2.45
N ASN A 105 -21.97 1.86 2.83
CA ASN A 105 -21.20 3.10 3.06
C ASN A 105 -21.11 3.51 4.53
N SER A 106 -21.53 2.64 5.44
CA SER A 106 -21.46 2.83 6.89
C SER A 106 -20.82 1.62 7.55
N ARG A 107 -20.72 1.59 8.88
CA ARG A 107 -20.13 0.46 9.61
C ARG A 107 -20.91 -0.83 9.36
N ASN A 108 -20.21 -1.85 8.91
CA ASN A 108 -20.75 -3.16 8.55
C ASN A 108 -20.07 -4.27 9.35
N SER A 109 -20.43 -5.52 9.09
CA SER A 109 -19.75 -6.65 9.71
C SER A 109 -18.33 -6.78 9.14
N ALA A 110 -17.38 -7.18 9.99
CA ALA A 110 -16.01 -7.42 9.56
C ALA A 110 -15.94 -8.66 8.66
N HIS A 111 -15.22 -8.55 7.56
CA HIS A 111 -14.91 -9.66 6.67
C HIS A 111 -14.12 -10.77 7.40
N GLU A 112 -14.27 -12.03 6.99
CA GLU A 112 -13.54 -13.15 7.62
C GLU A 112 -12.03 -13.00 7.53
N LEU A 113 -11.50 -12.47 6.43
CA LEU A 113 -10.07 -12.18 6.27
C LEU A 113 -9.58 -11.08 7.26
N THR A 114 -10.43 -10.08 7.53
CA THR A 114 -10.18 -9.06 8.56
C THR A 114 -10.02 -9.68 9.94
N ARG A 115 -10.94 -10.62 10.27
CA ARG A 115 -10.88 -11.38 11.53
C ARG A 115 -9.68 -12.32 11.58
N PHE A 116 -9.35 -12.98 10.47
CA PHE A 116 -8.20 -13.88 10.35
C PHE A 116 -6.87 -13.17 10.70
N TYR A 117 -6.69 -11.93 10.25
CA TYR A 117 -5.52 -11.11 10.59
C TYR A 117 -5.65 -10.35 11.91
N GLY A 118 -6.72 -10.52 12.67
CA GLY A 118 -6.95 -9.86 13.97
C GLY A 118 -7.05 -8.33 13.86
N ILE A 119 -7.53 -7.82 12.72
CA ILE A 119 -7.65 -6.37 12.47
C ILE A 119 -8.88 -5.85 13.20
N ARG A 120 -8.70 -4.81 14.03
CA ARG A 120 -9.73 -4.21 14.88
C ARG A 120 -9.93 -2.72 14.66
N SER A 121 -9.13 -2.11 13.80
CA SER A 121 -9.18 -0.67 13.50
C SER A 121 -8.79 -0.40 12.06
N TYR A 122 -9.26 0.72 11.51
CA TYR A 122 -8.97 1.16 10.14
C TYR A 122 -8.40 2.59 10.12
N PRO A 123 -7.45 2.87 9.21
CA PRO A 123 -6.78 1.93 8.34
C PRO A 123 -5.82 1.01 9.10
N THR A 124 -5.54 -0.16 8.56
CA THR A 124 -4.42 -1.01 8.98
C THR A 124 -3.69 -1.50 7.73
N ILE A 125 -2.40 -1.28 7.65
CA ILE A 125 -1.56 -1.82 6.58
C ILE A 125 -0.97 -3.14 7.06
N VAL A 126 -1.28 -4.23 6.35
CA VAL A 126 -0.75 -5.56 6.63
C VAL A 126 0.41 -5.84 5.70
N PHE A 127 1.51 -6.36 6.25
CA PHE A 127 2.63 -6.84 5.47
C PHE A 127 2.68 -8.37 5.51
N LEU A 128 2.86 -8.98 4.33
CA LEU A 128 3.15 -10.41 4.18
C LEU A 128 4.52 -10.57 3.51
N ASP A 129 5.24 -11.62 3.90
CA ASP A 129 6.53 -11.95 3.28
C ASP A 129 6.38 -12.65 1.92
N GLU A 130 7.49 -13.05 1.33
CA GLU A 130 7.56 -13.75 0.05
C GLU A 130 6.96 -15.17 0.09
N ASN A 131 6.71 -15.72 1.28
CA ASN A 131 6.03 -16.99 1.49
C ASN A 131 4.56 -16.82 1.90
N LEU A 132 4.02 -15.59 1.81
CA LEU A 132 2.68 -15.21 2.24
C LEU A 132 2.48 -15.30 3.76
N GLU A 133 3.58 -15.34 4.54
CA GLU A 133 3.47 -15.34 5.99
C GLU A 133 3.25 -13.91 6.52
N PHE A 134 2.44 -13.82 7.56
CA PHE A 134 2.11 -12.56 8.20
C PHE A 134 3.33 -11.98 8.93
N LEU A 135 3.70 -10.75 8.59
CA LEU A 135 4.80 -10.04 9.24
C LEU A 135 4.30 -9.12 10.35
N ALA A 136 3.47 -8.15 10.00
CA ALA A 136 2.98 -7.18 10.98
C ALA A 136 1.75 -6.41 10.48
N PRO A 137 0.87 -5.94 11.40
CA PRO A 137 -0.16 -4.96 11.15
C PRO A 137 0.32 -3.57 11.59
N ILE A 138 0.38 -2.62 10.69
CA ILE A 138 0.67 -1.22 10.98
C ILE A 138 -0.63 -0.44 11.09
N ARG A 139 -1.04 -0.13 12.30
CA ARG A 139 -2.34 0.47 12.59
C ARG A 139 -2.33 1.99 12.44
N GLY A 140 -3.45 2.52 11.97
CA GLY A 140 -3.73 3.95 11.87
C GLY A 140 -3.04 4.65 10.70
N TYR A 141 -3.40 5.90 10.53
CA TYR A 141 -2.81 6.79 9.53
C TYR A 141 -1.28 6.89 9.69
N LYS A 142 -0.58 6.86 8.57
CA LYS A 142 0.86 7.13 8.48
C LYS A 142 1.08 8.15 7.36
N ASN A 143 1.83 9.21 7.64
CA ASN A 143 2.29 10.09 6.57
C ASN A 143 3.37 9.39 5.70
N PRO A 144 3.79 9.96 4.55
CA PRO A 144 4.77 9.32 3.67
C PRO A 144 6.05 8.89 4.38
N GLN A 145 6.61 9.72 5.25
CA GLN A 145 7.85 9.43 5.97
C GLN A 145 7.68 8.34 7.04
N GLN A 146 6.54 8.33 7.71
CA GLN A 146 6.20 7.29 8.68
C GLN A 146 5.98 5.94 7.99
N LEU A 147 5.37 5.93 6.79
CA LEU A 147 5.19 4.69 6.04
C LEU A 147 6.52 4.20 5.46
N GLU A 148 7.40 5.11 5.03
CA GLU A 148 8.73 4.80 4.51
C GLU A 148 9.54 3.91 5.46
N LEU A 149 9.50 4.21 6.76
CA LEU A 149 10.18 3.41 7.76
C LEU A 149 9.80 1.93 7.65
N TYR A 150 8.50 1.64 7.65
CA TYR A 150 8.00 0.26 7.57
C TYR A 150 8.28 -0.39 6.22
N LEU A 151 8.13 0.38 5.13
CA LEU A 151 8.46 -0.11 3.79
C LEU A 151 9.93 -0.53 3.70
N LYS A 152 10.85 0.29 4.18
CA LYS A 152 12.28 -0.03 4.18
C LYS A 152 12.63 -1.15 5.16
N LEU A 153 12.06 -1.14 6.36
CA LEU A 153 12.24 -2.15 7.39
C LEU A 153 11.92 -3.57 6.86
N PHE A 154 10.73 -3.75 6.29
CA PHE A 154 10.32 -5.07 5.79
C PHE A 154 11.06 -5.44 4.49
N LYS A 155 11.27 -4.49 3.57
CA LYS A 155 11.99 -4.75 2.33
C LYS A 155 13.40 -5.27 2.58
N LYS A 156 14.12 -4.68 3.55
CA LYS A 156 15.49 -5.07 3.91
C LYS A 156 15.56 -6.29 4.83
N ASN A 157 14.44 -6.76 5.33
CA ASN A 157 14.34 -7.79 6.38
C ASN A 157 14.97 -7.38 7.73
N ASP A 158 15.18 -6.08 7.98
CA ASP A 158 15.77 -5.58 9.23
C ASP A 158 14.91 -5.96 10.45
N HIS A 159 13.57 -6.10 10.27
CA HIS A 159 12.65 -6.56 11.31
C HIS A 159 13.06 -7.90 11.94
N LYS A 160 13.82 -8.76 11.25
CA LYS A 160 14.29 -10.04 11.79
C LYS A 160 15.34 -9.87 12.90
N GLN A 161 15.99 -8.71 12.96
CA GLN A 161 16.99 -8.36 13.97
C GLN A 161 16.36 -7.57 15.14
N LEU A 162 15.17 -7.00 14.95
CA LEU A 162 14.48 -6.19 15.95
C LEU A 162 13.58 -7.08 16.84
N THR A 163 14.20 -7.91 17.67
CA THR A 163 13.50 -8.90 18.49
C THR A 163 12.92 -8.33 19.78
N THR A 164 13.27 -7.08 20.15
CA THR A 164 12.78 -6.39 21.34
C THR A 164 12.15 -5.05 20.98
N GLN A 165 11.30 -4.55 21.87
CA GLN A 165 10.72 -3.20 21.72
C GLN A 165 11.80 -2.10 21.74
N GLU A 166 12.85 -2.27 22.55
CA GLU A 166 13.97 -1.35 22.63
C GLU A 166 14.72 -1.27 21.30
N ALA A 167 15.09 -2.41 20.71
CA ALA A 167 15.74 -2.44 19.40
C ALA A 167 14.87 -1.78 18.31
N PHE A 168 13.55 -1.96 18.36
CA PHE A 168 12.65 -1.26 17.43
C PHE A 168 12.62 0.26 17.69
N ASN A 169 12.59 0.68 18.95
CA ASN A 169 12.61 2.10 19.30
C ASN A 169 13.90 2.78 18.81
N ASP A 170 15.05 2.15 19.01
CA ASP A 170 16.35 2.64 18.53
C ASP A 170 16.37 2.74 17.00
N TYR A 171 15.85 1.73 16.31
CA TYR A 171 15.69 1.76 14.85
C TYR A 171 14.80 2.93 14.41
N TYR A 172 13.68 3.13 15.10
CA TYR A 172 12.72 4.20 14.81
C TYR A 172 13.36 5.59 15.02
N GLU A 173 14.09 5.81 16.11
CA GLU A 173 14.73 7.09 16.44
C GLU A 173 15.90 7.43 15.51
N THR A 174 16.63 6.41 15.06
CA THR A 174 17.77 6.60 14.15
C THR A 174 17.39 6.63 12.69
N PHE A 175 16.15 6.26 12.34
CA PHE A 175 15.67 6.26 10.96
C PHE A 175 15.62 7.68 10.39
N LYS A 176 16.26 7.88 9.25
CA LYS A 176 16.24 9.15 8.51
C LYS A 176 15.38 9.00 7.26
N PRO A 177 14.18 9.60 7.25
CA PRO A 177 13.31 9.51 6.10
C PRO A 177 13.86 10.31 4.91
N GLU A 178 13.67 9.79 3.70
CA GLU A 178 14.04 10.40 2.43
C GLU A 178 12.82 10.83 1.62
N PHE A 179 11.64 10.22 1.90
CA PHE A 179 10.41 10.58 1.20
C PHE A 179 9.96 12.00 1.55
N LYS A 180 9.58 12.74 0.52
CA LYS A 180 9.14 14.12 0.67
C LYS A 180 7.67 14.16 1.07
N ILE A 181 7.33 15.01 2.03
CA ILE A 181 5.94 15.34 2.32
C ILE A 181 5.53 16.42 1.32
N THR A 182 4.82 16.04 0.26
CA THR A 182 4.21 17.01 -0.65
C THR A 182 2.89 17.49 -0.01
N SER A 183 2.84 18.74 0.43
CA SER A 183 1.56 19.38 0.74
C SER A 183 0.80 19.58 -0.58
N ASN A 184 -0.20 18.77 -0.84
CA ASN A 184 -1.19 19.12 -1.87
C ASN A 184 -1.91 20.39 -1.38
N LYS A 185 -1.50 21.55 -1.93
CA LYS A 185 -2.24 22.80 -1.79
C LYS A 185 -3.51 22.75 -2.62
#